data_b6e535685e7856ec18bfd33000386ca8
#
_entry.id   b6e535685e7856ec18bfd33000386ca8
#
_cell.length_a   1.000
_cell.length_b   1.000
_cell.length_c   1.000
_cell.angle_alpha   90.00
_cell.angle_beta   90.00
_cell.angle_gamma   90.00
#
_symmetry.space_group_name_H-M   'P 1'
#
loop_
_entity.id
_entity.type
_entity.pdbx_description
1 polymer ?
#
loop_
_entity_poly.entity_id
_entity_poly.type
_entity_poly.pdbx_seq_one_letter_code
_entity_poly.pdbx_strand_id
1 'polypeptide(L)'
;MSRIKLILLALCVASLSFGLVACGDDEDSGDSGSSGGGETSLDMTIGVSLPLSGDLADFGPAGEKAADLALSEIEAAVEEAGVDHTITLAKEDNCGAADPQCAVQAQRKLVTDGASCIAGPWGSADTIPSGESVSVPEEVPLISPSATSDEITGLDDDGFISRTSPPDSFQGPTLANLLDQELGGAEGKTVNVGARNDAYGTGLAETFSAAWEGLGGSIGEEVIYDIDLPSYDTEAEQITSGSPDATVIIDFPETFNKVGPALVRTGNYDASTTFVTDGLITDLADAGEEAANGLRGTAPGAPDDAEASVAFDEAYKAAEPTDVDRLTFDAQNFDAVVLCYLAAVAAGSSEGADIAEALQDVSAPEGDEYTWAELPAAIEALQNGDDIDYTGAAGPIDLDDAGDATAGVYDVYEFKGTAPETVGEVEVAAPGS
;
A
#
# COMPACT_ATOMS: atom_id res chain seq x y z
N MET A 1 54.08 29.50 -7.37
CA MET A 1 55.12 29.68 -6.34
C MET A 1 54.67 28.86 -5.15
N SER A 2 55.33 27.83 -5.01
CA SER A 2 56.34 27.40 -4.04
C SER A 2 55.67 26.78 -2.82
N ARG A 3 55.69 25.46 -2.72
CA ARG A 3 56.68 24.60 -2.10
C ARG A 3 56.49 24.62 -0.57
N ILE A 4 56.54 23.58 0.20
CA ILE A 4 57.27 22.32 0.22
C ILE A 4 56.96 21.66 1.57
N LYS A 5 56.68 20.36 1.60
CA LYS A 5 57.38 19.26 2.32
C LYS A 5 57.31 19.28 3.86
N LEU A 6 57.37 18.25 4.50
CA LEU A 6 57.56 16.80 4.47
C LEU A 6 57.99 16.32 5.87
N ILE A 7 57.74 15.08 6.18
CA ILE A 7 58.62 14.13 6.91
C ILE A 7 58.52 14.16 8.47
N LEU A 8 58.49 13.14 9.16
CA LEU A 8 58.78 11.71 9.28
C LEU A 8 58.75 11.37 10.77
N LEU A 9 58.38 10.29 11.10
CA LEU A 9 59.00 8.98 11.40
C LEU A 9 59.17 8.68 12.88
N ALA A 10 58.73 7.55 13.19
CA ALA A 10 59.40 6.39 13.75
C ALA A 10 59.26 6.25 15.27
N LEU A 11 59.05 5.14 15.72
CA LEU A 11 59.53 3.78 15.79
C LEU A 11 59.72 3.32 17.23
N CYS A 12 59.36 2.08 17.45
CA CYS A 12 59.93 1.09 18.36
C CYS A 12 59.53 1.16 19.85
N VAL A 13 59.35 0.12 20.62
CA VAL A 13 59.85 -1.26 20.56
C VAL A 13 59.09 -2.12 21.57
N ALA A 14 58.94 -3.35 21.23
CA ALA A 14 58.56 -4.54 21.94
C ALA A 14 59.05 -4.73 23.35
N SER A 15 58.32 -5.47 24.15
CA SER A 15 58.89 -6.38 25.13
C SER A 15 58.05 -7.63 25.31
N LEU A 16 58.60 -8.75 24.95
CA LEU A 16 58.20 -10.11 25.27
C LEU A 16 58.23 -10.34 26.79
N SER A 17 57.34 -11.16 27.29
CA SER A 17 57.65 -12.05 28.42
C SER A 17 56.85 -13.36 28.26
N PHE A 18 57.63 -14.39 28.17
CA PHE A 18 57.31 -15.82 28.14
C PHE A 18 56.78 -16.31 29.48
N GLY A 19 55.87 -17.29 29.40
CA GLY A 19 55.47 -18.13 30.52
C GLY A 19 54.83 -19.41 30.00
N LEU A 20 55.72 -20.42 29.81
CA LEU A 20 55.32 -21.82 29.55
C LEU A 20 54.95 -22.53 30.87
N VAL A 21 54.09 -23.55 30.73
CA VAL A 21 54.07 -24.88 31.41
C VAL A 21 52.57 -25.24 31.57
N ALA A 22 51.99 -26.41 31.27
CA ALA A 22 52.47 -27.73 30.81
C ALA A 22 51.26 -28.56 30.40
N CYS A 23 51.55 -29.62 29.67
CA CYS A 23 50.72 -30.68 29.15
C CYS A 23 49.70 -31.33 30.11
N GLY A 24 48.61 -31.77 29.56
CA GLY A 24 47.75 -32.85 30.02
C GLY A 24 46.93 -33.34 28.84
N ASP A 25 47.32 -34.48 28.24
CA ASP A 25 46.53 -35.28 27.30
C ASP A 25 45.27 -35.75 28.00
N ASP A 26 44.16 -35.75 27.28
CA ASP A 26 43.28 -36.90 27.16
C ASP A 26 42.21 -36.67 26.10
N GLU A 27 41.95 -37.70 25.39
CA GLU A 27 41.19 -38.02 24.20
C GLU A 27 39.72 -37.56 24.12
N ASP A 28 39.38 -37.17 22.87
CA ASP A 28 38.21 -37.62 22.09
C ASP A 28 36.81 -37.46 22.69
N SER A 29 36.10 -36.46 22.20
CA SER A 29 34.69 -36.58 21.91
C SER A 29 34.32 -35.58 20.82
N GLY A 30 34.00 -36.08 19.64
CA GLY A 30 33.40 -35.31 18.58
C GLY A 30 32.10 -34.68 19.07
N ASP A 31 32.12 -33.38 19.17
CA ASP A 31 30.91 -32.60 19.27
C ASP A 31 30.43 -32.31 17.85
N SER A 32 29.48 -33.11 17.44
CA SER A 32 28.61 -32.79 16.32
C SER A 32 27.87 -31.52 16.71
N GLY A 33 28.18 -30.40 16.09
CA GLY A 33 27.42 -29.21 16.20
C GLY A 33 25.99 -29.52 15.76
N SER A 34 25.12 -29.80 16.73
CA SER A 34 23.70 -29.68 16.58
C SER A 34 23.45 -28.17 16.46
N SER A 35 23.16 -27.70 15.26
CA SER A 35 22.41 -26.48 15.08
C SER A 35 21.03 -26.74 15.67
N GLY A 36 20.93 -26.54 16.98
CA GLY A 36 19.62 -26.40 17.61
C GLY A 36 19.02 -25.12 17.06
N GLY A 37 17.92 -25.21 16.35
CA GLY A 37 17.03 -24.09 16.14
C GLY A 37 16.62 -23.62 17.56
N GLY A 38 17.24 -22.55 18.02
CA GLY A 38 16.75 -21.85 19.19
C GLY A 38 15.53 -21.09 18.72
N GLU A 39 14.40 -21.28 19.41
CA GLU A 39 13.26 -20.38 19.28
C GLU A 39 13.80 -18.97 19.46
N THR A 40 13.81 -18.17 18.38
CA THR A 40 14.14 -16.75 18.43
C THR A 40 12.96 -16.05 19.03
N SER A 41 13.14 -15.40 20.19
CA SER A 41 12.10 -14.51 20.71
C SER A 41 12.06 -13.26 19.83
N LEU A 42 10.88 -12.85 19.40
CA LEU A 42 10.65 -11.65 18.61
C LEU A 42 9.81 -10.66 19.44
N ASP A 43 10.36 -9.45 19.64
CA ASP A 43 9.64 -8.34 20.26
C ASP A 43 9.67 -7.18 19.31
N MET A 44 8.52 -6.81 18.71
CA MET A 44 8.45 -5.76 17.71
C MET A 44 7.23 -4.87 17.85
N THR A 45 7.37 -3.64 17.40
CA THR A 45 6.28 -2.70 17.23
C THR A 45 6.05 -2.49 15.74
N ILE A 46 4.83 -2.71 15.27
CA ILE A 46 4.41 -2.35 13.92
C ILE A 46 3.74 -0.98 14.00
N GLY A 47 4.25 -0.02 13.23
CA GLY A 47 3.61 1.27 13.05
C GLY A 47 2.38 1.13 12.14
N VAL A 48 1.31 1.86 12.43
CA VAL A 48 0.15 1.93 11.53
C VAL A 48 -0.15 3.40 11.27
N SER A 49 0.13 3.83 10.05
CA SER A 49 -0.04 5.21 9.59
C SER A 49 -1.38 5.34 8.87
N LEU A 50 -2.39 5.89 9.56
CA LEU A 50 -3.81 5.85 9.16
C LEU A 50 -4.31 7.23 8.73
N PRO A 51 -5.22 7.32 7.76
CA PRO A 51 -5.88 8.56 7.37
C PRO A 51 -7.09 8.85 8.28
N LEU A 52 -6.85 9.15 9.57
CA LEU A 52 -7.95 9.40 10.53
C LEU A 52 -8.55 10.82 10.38
N SER A 53 -7.89 11.68 9.61
CA SER A 53 -8.36 13.00 9.22
C SER A 53 -7.92 13.32 7.79
N GLY A 54 -8.34 14.48 7.22
CA GLY A 54 -7.97 14.90 5.87
C GLY A 54 -8.83 14.30 4.78
N ASP A 55 -8.32 14.27 3.55
CA ASP A 55 -9.10 13.96 2.34
C ASP A 55 -9.54 12.49 2.24
N LEU A 56 -8.83 11.60 2.94
CA LEU A 56 -9.10 10.16 3.01
C LEU A 56 -9.74 9.72 4.35
N ALA A 57 -10.25 10.65 5.14
CA ALA A 57 -10.75 10.35 6.49
C ALA A 57 -11.87 9.28 6.52
N ASP A 58 -12.65 9.16 5.46
CA ASP A 58 -13.73 8.19 5.35
C ASP A 58 -13.23 6.73 5.40
N PHE A 59 -11.98 6.49 4.95
CA PHE A 59 -11.36 5.15 4.95
C PHE A 59 -10.70 4.81 6.30
N GLY A 60 -10.37 5.80 7.12
CA GLY A 60 -9.60 5.63 8.36
C GLY A 60 -10.17 4.60 9.33
N PRO A 61 -11.47 4.65 9.69
CA PRO A 61 -12.07 3.69 10.62
C PRO A 61 -12.02 2.23 10.15
N ALA A 62 -12.22 2.00 8.83
CA ALA A 62 -12.16 0.65 8.26
C ALA A 62 -10.72 0.12 8.28
N GLY A 63 -9.76 0.96 7.91
CA GLY A 63 -8.33 0.62 7.99
C GLY A 63 -7.84 0.37 9.42
N GLU A 64 -8.28 1.16 10.39
CA GLU A 64 -7.92 0.96 11.79
C GLU A 64 -8.43 -0.39 12.31
N LYS A 65 -9.69 -0.73 12.01
CA LYS A 65 -10.29 -2.01 12.38
C LYS A 65 -9.57 -3.19 11.73
N ALA A 66 -9.17 -3.07 10.46
CA ALA A 66 -8.42 -4.10 9.75
C ALA A 66 -7.04 -4.34 10.39
N ALA A 67 -6.33 -3.28 10.78
CA ALA A 67 -5.05 -3.40 11.49
C ALA A 67 -5.20 -4.07 12.87
N ASP A 68 -6.25 -3.74 13.62
CA ASP A 68 -6.53 -4.40 14.91
C ASP A 68 -6.90 -5.89 14.73
N LEU A 69 -7.63 -6.22 13.67
CA LEU A 69 -7.91 -7.60 13.31
C LEU A 69 -6.61 -8.35 12.96
N ALA A 70 -5.73 -7.76 12.16
CA ALA A 70 -4.44 -8.37 11.82
C ALA A 70 -3.62 -8.69 13.08
N LEU A 71 -3.54 -7.76 14.03
CA LEU A 71 -2.87 -8.02 15.30
C LEU A 71 -3.50 -9.20 16.05
N SER A 72 -4.84 -9.24 16.11
CA SER A 72 -5.56 -10.33 16.80
C SER A 72 -5.29 -11.70 16.17
N GLU A 73 -5.23 -11.77 14.84
CA GLU A 73 -4.92 -13.02 14.11
C GLU A 73 -3.45 -13.42 14.29
N ILE A 74 -2.52 -12.45 14.28
CA ILE A 74 -1.10 -12.70 14.58
C ILE A 74 -0.94 -13.22 16.02
N GLU A 75 -1.58 -12.61 17.02
CA GLU A 75 -1.50 -13.05 18.41
C GLU A 75 -2.06 -14.48 18.59
N ALA A 76 -3.17 -14.80 17.92
CA ALA A 76 -3.75 -16.14 17.93
C ALA A 76 -2.80 -17.16 17.28
N ALA A 77 -2.17 -16.79 16.15
CA ALA A 77 -1.20 -17.63 15.47
C ALA A 77 0.08 -17.87 16.28
N VAL A 78 0.57 -16.85 16.97
CA VAL A 78 1.71 -16.93 17.90
C VAL A 78 1.42 -17.90 19.06
N GLU A 79 0.19 -17.84 19.64
CA GLU A 79 -0.23 -18.77 20.70
C GLU A 79 -0.32 -20.22 20.18
N GLU A 80 -0.90 -20.43 18.97
CA GLU A 80 -1.06 -21.75 18.37
C GLU A 80 0.28 -22.35 17.96
N ALA A 81 1.16 -21.57 17.33
CA ALA A 81 2.53 -21.99 16.96
C ALA A 81 3.42 -22.22 18.20
N GLY A 82 3.07 -21.64 19.35
CA GLY A 82 3.80 -21.82 20.61
C GLY A 82 5.13 -21.09 20.63
N VAL A 83 5.26 -20.00 19.90
CA VAL A 83 6.49 -19.19 19.79
C VAL A 83 6.50 -18.04 20.79
N ASP A 84 7.70 -17.53 21.15
CA ASP A 84 7.86 -16.42 22.11
C ASP A 84 7.96 -15.08 21.34
N HIS A 85 6.86 -14.68 20.69
CA HIS A 85 6.78 -13.42 19.96
C HIS A 85 5.82 -12.46 20.69
N THR A 86 6.20 -11.18 20.75
CA THR A 86 5.36 -10.10 21.29
C THR A 86 5.24 -9.02 20.22
N ILE A 87 4.04 -8.78 19.73
CA ILE A 87 3.76 -7.79 18.70
C ILE A 87 2.85 -6.71 19.28
N THR A 88 3.19 -5.45 19.00
CA THR A 88 2.36 -4.30 19.39
C THR A 88 2.12 -3.39 18.20
N LEU A 89 0.97 -2.70 18.16
CA LEU A 89 0.70 -1.66 17.18
C LEU A 89 0.89 -0.27 17.79
N ALA A 90 1.60 0.60 17.09
CA ALA A 90 1.62 2.04 17.33
C ALA A 90 0.87 2.73 16.19
N LYS A 91 -0.15 3.52 16.49
CA LYS A 91 -1.03 4.13 15.48
C LYS A 91 -0.88 5.64 15.49
N GLU A 92 -0.81 6.25 14.29
CA GLU A 92 -0.75 7.69 14.11
C GLU A 92 -1.64 8.14 12.94
N ASP A 93 -2.24 9.33 13.09
CA ASP A 93 -2.98 10.00 12.03
C ASP A 93 -2.01 10.66 11.05
N ASN A 94 -2.10 10.30 9.76
CA ASN A 94 -1.26 10.86 8.69
C ASN A 94 -1.92 12.02 7.93
N CYS A 95 -3.12 12.44 8.35
CA CYS A 95 -3.89 13.52 7.72
C CYS A 95 -4.32 13.24 6.26
N GLY A 96 -4.31 12.00 5.82
CA GLY A 96 -4.95 11.48 4.61
C GLY A 96 -4.84 12.32 3.35
N ALA A 97 -3.64 12.51 2.79
CA ALA A 97 -3.34 13.26 1.56
C ALA A 97 -3.64 14.78 1.60
N ALA A 98 -4.15 15.30 2.71
CA ALA A 98 -4.41 16.74 2.85
C ALA A 98 -3.14 17.56 3.21
N ASP A 99 -2.21 16.96 3.94
CA ASP A 99 -0.95 17.58 4.36
C ASP A 99 0.19 16.56 4.40
N PRO A 100 1.01 16.45 3.34
CA PRO A 100 2.15 15.53 3.31
C PRO A 100 3.17 15.73 4.44
N GLN A 101 3.25 16.95 5.03
CA GLN A 101 4.12 17.18 6.18
C GLN A 101 3.56 16.57 7.47
N CYS A 102 2.25 16.44 7.59
CA CYS A 102 1.60 15.71 8.66
C CYS A 102 1.97 14.21 8.57
N ALA A 103 1.90 13.61 7.39
CA ALA A 103 2.28 12.22 7.16
C ALA A 103 3.75 11.96 7.52
N VAL A 104 4.67 12.82 7.08
CA VAL A 104 6.10 12.73 7.45
C VAL A 104 6.31 12.83 8.97
N GLN A 105 5.53 13.66 9.69
CA GLN A 105 5.63 13.76 11.14
C GLN A 105 5.07 12.54 11.85
N ALA A 106 3.94 11.99 11.37
CA ALA A 106 3.36 10.74 11.85
C ALA A 106 4.36 9.59 11.69
N GLN A 107 4.97 9.46 10.52
CA GLN A 107 6.00 8.46 10.23
C GLN A 107 7.20 8.57 11.19
N ARG A 108 7.75 9.79 11.39
CA ARG A 108 8.84 10.04 12.35
C ARG A 108 8.45 9.69 13.78
N LYS A 109 7.20 9.92 14.15
CA LYS A 109 6.71 9.57 15.48
C LYS A 109 6.64 8.07 15.66
N LEU A 110 6.12 7.33 14.68
CA LEU A 110 6.09 5.86 14.70
C LEU A 110 7.49 5.27 14.87
N VAL A 111 8.46 5.74 14.08
CA VAL A 111 9.88 5.31 14.19
C VAL A 111 10.46 5.66 15.58
N THR A 112 10.16 6.88 16.10
CA THR A 112 10.63 7.30 17.44
C THR A 112 10.01 6.46 18.55
N ASP A 113 8.77 6.01 18.37
CA ASP A 113 8.05 5.15 19.31
C ASP A 113 8.48 3.66 19.19
N GLY A 114 9.42 3.35 18.28
CA GLY A 114 10.08 2.05 18.15
C GLY A 114 9.46 1.14 17.09
N ALA A 115 8.71 1.69 16.13
CA ALA A 115 8.23 0.88 15.01
C ALA A 115 9.39 0.36 14.16
N SER A 116 9.38 -0.95 13.92
CA SER A 116 10.38 -1.67 13.09
C SER A 116 9.94 -1.83 11.63
N CYS A 117 8.64 -1.74 11.39
CA CYS A 117 7.99 -1.76 10.08
C CYS A 117 6.69 -0.96 10.19
N ILE A 118 6.24 -0.35 9.09
CA ILE A 118 5.07 0.54 9.13
C ILE A 118 4.08 0.15 8.03
N ALA A 119 2.84 -0.21 8.41
CA ALA A 119 1.71 -0.33 7.52
C ALA A 119 1.12 1.07 7.23
N GLY A 120 1.18 1.49 5.97
CA GLY A 120 0.86 2.86 5.52
C GLY A 120 2.13 3.71 5.28
N PRO A 121 1.96 5.02 4.91
CA PRO A 121 0.68 5.73 4.81
C PRO A 121 -0.17 5.33 3.59
N TRP A 122 -1.37 5.93 3.47
CA TRP A 122 -2.37 5.51 2.48
C TRP A 122 -2.28 6.29 1.16
N GLY A 123 -2.15 7.58 1.18
CA GLY A 123 -2.09 8.40 -0.03
C GLY A 123 -0.71 8.38 -0.70
N SER A 124 -0.65 8.41 -2.04
CA SER A 124 0.63 8.50 -2.77
C SER A 124 1.41 9.76 -2.40
N ALA A 125 0.71 10.89 -2.24
CA ALA A 125 1.30 12.18 -1.80
C ALA A 125 1.88 12.14 -0.38
N ASP A 126 1.44 11.19 0.44
CA ASP A 126 1.95 10.95 1.81
C ASP A 126 3.08 9.92 1.80
N THR A 127 2.94 8.87 1.00
CA THR A 127 3.86 7.73 0.93
C THR A 127 5.23 8.15 0.40
N ILE A 128 5.27 8.88 -0.71
CA ILE A 128 6.52 9.33 -1.32
C ILE A 128 7.39 10.12 -0.34
N PRO A 129 6.93 11.25 0.24
CA PRO A 129 7.78 12.03 1.14
C PRO A 129 8.03 11.34 2.49
N SER A 130 7.14 10.46 2.97
CA SER A 130 7.37 9.68 4.18
C SER A 130 8.45 8.62 3.96
N GLY A 131 8.45 7.93 2.82
CA GLY A 131 9.47 6.99 2.40
C GLY A 131 10.83 7.66 2.29
N GLU A 132 10.95 8.67 1.42
CA GLU A 132 12.22 9.36 1.15
C GLU A 132 12.81 10.08 2.37
N SER A 133 11.96 10.69 3.23
CA SER A 133 12.42 11.52 4.34
C SER A 133 12.57 10.78 5.67
N VAL A 134 11.97 9.59 5.80
CA VAL A 134 11.94 8.86 7.08
C VAL A 134 12.30 7.40 6.88
N SER A 135 11.54 6.60 6.11
CA SER A 135 11.76 5.16 6.01
C SER A 135 13.14 4.80 5.50
N VAL A 136 13.56 5.35 4.38
CA VAL A 136 14.90 5.10 3.80
C VAL A 136 16.02 5.57 4.73
N PRO A 137 16.04 6.82 5.25
CA PRO A 137 17.12 7.27 6.12
C PRO A 137 17.20 6.60 7.49
N GLU A 138 16.08 6.13 8.03
CA GLU A 138 16.02 5.47 9.35
C GLU A 138 16.04 3.95 9.23
N GLU A 139 16.11 3.43 7.99
CA GLU A 139 16.13 1.99 7.68
C GLU A 139 14.94 1.24 8.29
N VAL A 140 13.74 1.84 8.22
CA VAL A 140 12.46 1.25 8.67
C VAL A 140 11.52 1.13 7.50
N PRO A 141 11.19 -0.08 7.01
CA PRO A 141 10.32 -0.24 5.84
C PRO A 141 8.91 0.25 6.08
N LEU A 142 8.29 0.77 5.03
CA LEU A 142 6.87 1.02 4.97
C LEU A 142 6.21 0.15 3.89
N ILE A 143 4.98 -0.29 4.17
CA ILE A 143 4.14 -1.04 3.24
C ILE A 143 2.83 -0.26 3.09
N SER A 144 2.65 0.44 1.98
CA SER A 144 1.42 1.20 1.75
C SER A 144 0.27 0.29 1.30
N PRO A 145 -0.93 0.38 1.92
CA PRO A 145 -2.07 -0.40 1.48
C PRO A 145 -2.77 0.17 0.24
N SER A 146 -2.57 1.46 -0.07
CA SER A 146 -3.41 2.15 -1.05
C SER A 146 -2.73 3.23 -1.88
N ALA A 147 -1.42 3.43 -1.75
CA ALA A 147 -0.70 4.37 -2.59
C ALA A 147 -0.41 3.74 -3.97
N THR A 148 -1.09 4.23 -5.01
CA THR A 148 -1.11 3.59 -6.33
C THR A 148 -0.21 4.26 -7.37
N SER A 149 0.26 5.49 -7.15
CA SER A 149 1.06 6.25 -8.13
C SER A 149 2.28 5.47 -8.61
N ASP A 150 2.50 5.45 -9.93
CA ASP A 150 3.70 4.85 -10.56
C ASP A 150 5.00 5.64 -10.23
N GLU A 151 4.89 6.85 -9.62
CA GLU A 151 6.08 7.55 -9.11
C GLU A 151 6.78 6.73 -8.00
N ILE A 152 6.02 5.94 -7.24
CA ILE A 152 6.56 5.08 -6.16
C ILE A 152 7.47 4.00 -6.73
N THR A 153 7.07 3.34 -7.82
CA THR A 153 7.87 2.33 -8.54
C THR A 153 9.27 2.86 -8.95
N GLY A 154 9.37 4.17 -9.19
CA GLY A 154 10.60 4.81 -9.67
C GLY A 154 11.51 5.35 -8.57
N LEU A 155 11.21 5.18 -7.29
CA LEU A 155 12.00 5.71 -6.19
C LEU A 155 13.31 4.92 -6.03
N ASP A 156 14.36 5.62 -5.63
CA ASP A 156 15.65 5.03 -5.23
C ASP A 156 15.60 4.82 -3.70
N ASP A 157 14.91 3.78 -3.28
CA ASP A 157 14.49 3.57 -1.89
C ASP A 157 15.18 2.40 -1.18
N ASP A 158 16.12 1.75 -1.86
CA ASP A 158 16.87 0.60 -1.32
C ASP A 158 15.96 -0.53 -0.77
N GLY A 159 14.70 -0.66 -1.27
CA GLY A 159 13.71 -1.66 -0.87
C GLY A 159 12.95 -1.34 0.42
N PHE A 160 12.98 -0.10 0.89
CA PHE A 160 12.25 0.33 2.09
C PHE A 160 10.82 0.80 1.82
N ILE A 161 10.36 0.82 0.58
CA ILE A 161 9.00 1.22 0.21
C ILE A 161 8.35 0.10 -0.59
N SER A 162 7.27 -0.48 -0.06
CA SER A 162 6.47 -1.50 -0.73
C SER A 162 4.99 -1.16 -0.64
N ARG A 163 4.15 -1.87 -1.40
CA ARG A 163 2.70 -1.69 -1.37
C ARG A 163 1.95 -2.99 -1.64
N THR A 164 0.82 -3.16 -0.95
CA THR A 164 -0.09 -4.29 -1.13
C THR A 164 -1.20 -4.01 -2.15
N SER A 165 -1.34 -2.77 -2.60
CA SER A 165 -2.24 -2.40 -3.70
C SER A 165 -1.50 -2.40 -5.05
N PRO A 166 -2.16 -2.80 -6.15
CA PRO A 166 -1.56 -2.71 -7.48
C PRO A 166 -1.38 -1.25 -7.92
N PRO A 167 -0.33 -0.93 -8.70
CA PRO A 167 -0.05 0.42 -9.19
C PRO A 167 -1.02 0.95 -10.25
N ASP A 168 -0.97 2.27 -10.50
CA ASP A 168 -1.79 2.98 -11.49
C ASP A 168 -1.61 2.45 -12.92
N SER A 169 -0.45 1.86 -13.22
CA SER A 169 -0.19 1.14 -14.49
C SER A 169 -1.15 -0.02 -14.75
N PHE A 170 -1.84 -0.53 -13.72
CA PHE A 170 -2.96 -1.47 -13.87
C PHE A 170 -4.31 -0.75 -13.91
N GLN A 171 -4.53 0.23 -13.03
CA GLN A 171 -5.83 0.89 -12.90
C GLN A 171 -6.19 1.72 -14.11
N GLY A 172 -5.24 2.50 -14.63
CA GLY A 172 -5.46 3.33 -15.82
C GLY A 172 -5.97 2.54 -17.03
N PRO A 173 -5.28 1.46 -17.45
CA PRO A 173 -5.77 0.56 -18.50
C PRO A 173 -7.08 -0.14 -18.16
N THR A 174 -7.30 -0.54 -16.91
CA THR A 174 -8.55 -1.20 -16.49
C THR A 174 -9.74 -0.25 -16.64
N LEU A 175 -9.60 0.99 -16.18
CA LEU A 175 -10.62 2.03 -16.35
C LEU A 175 -10.85 2.37 -17.83
N ALA A 176 -9.78 2.49 -18.63
CA ALA A 176 -9.90 2.74 -20.07
C ALA A 176 -10.64 1.61 -20.79
N ASN A 177 -10.38 0.35 -20.42
CA ASN A 177 -11.10 -0.80 -20.99
C ASN A 177 -12.58 -0.82 -20.54
N LEU A 178 -12.90 -0.42 -19.31
CA LEU A 178 -14.28 -0.27 -18.87
C LEU A 178 -15.02 0.77 -19.72
N LEU A 179 -14.40 1.94 -19.95
CA LEU A 179 -14.99 2.97 -20.80
C LEU A 179 -15.16 2.49 -22.25
N ASP A 180 -14.16 1.77 -22.81
CA ASP A 180 -14.26 1.20 -24.15
C ASP A 180 -15.47 0.30 -24.30
N GLN A 181 -15.72 -0.55 -23.33
CA GLN A 181 -16.88 -1.44 -23.31
C GLN A 181 -18.20 -0.67 -23.19
N GLU A 182 -18.29 0.28 -22.28
CA GLU A 182 -19.49 1.07 -22.00
C GLU A 182 -19.85 2.01 -23.17
N LEU A 183 -18.87 2.58 -23.84
CA LEU A 183 -19.07 3.48 -24.98
C LEU A 183 -19.21 2.73 -26.32
N GLY A 184 -19.02 1.39 -26.32
CA GLY A 184 -19.10 0.56 -27.52
C GLY A 184 -17.94 0.75 -28.47
N GLY A 185 -16.76 1.03 -27.94
CA GLY A 185 -15.51 1.24 -28.63
C GLY A 185 -14.94 2.64 -28.42
N ALA A 186 -13.62 2.75 -28.22
CA ALA A 186 -12.91 4.02 -27.99
C ALA A 186 -12.68 4.84 -29.27
N GLU A 187 -12.63 4.16 -30.44
CA GLU A 187 -12.32 4.84 -31.71
C GLU A 187 -13.29 5.99 -32.04
N GLY A 188 -12.74 7.20 -32.12
CA GLY A 188 -13.48 8.43 -32.43
C GLY A 188 -14.27 9.00 -31.25
N LYS A 189 -14.08 8.46 -30.04
CA LYS A 189 -14.64 8.97 -28.80
C LYS A 189 -13.71 9.95 -28.14
N THR A 190 -14.28 10.97 -27.47
CA THR A 190 -13.54 11.98 -26.74
C THR A 190 -13.94 11.93 -25.27
N VAL A 191 -12.95 11.86 -24.37
CA VAL A 191 -13.12 11.86 -22.93
C VAL A 191 -12.44 13.09 -22.35
N ASN A 192 -13.12 13.77 -21.41
CA ASN A 192 -12.49 14.80 -20.60
C ASN A 192 -12.05 14.20 -19.26
N VAL A 193 -10.95 14.70 -18.72
CA VAL A 193 -10.38 14.25 -17.45
C VAL A 193 -10.32 15.42 -16.49
N GLY A 194 -10.85 15.24 -15.27
CA GLY A 194 -10.65 16.12 -14.14
C GLY A 194 -9.90 15.36 -13.05
N ALA A 195 -8.77 15.88 -12.59
CA ALA A 195 -7.99 15.22 -11.55
C ALA A 195 -7.43 16.21 -10.53
N ARG A 196 -7.30 15.73 -9.30
CA ARG A 196 -6.64 16.46 -8.23
C ARG A 196 -5.15 16.63 -8.50
N ASN A 197 -4.58 17.76 -8.06
CA ASN A 197 -3.18 18.11 -8.31
C ASN A 197 -2.27 17.55 -7.19
N ASP A 198 -2.08 16.25 -7.20
CA ASP A 198 -1.11 15.53 -6.36
C ASP A 198 -0.58 14.28 -7.08
N ALA A 199 0.31 13.52 -6.44
CA ALA A 199 0.95 12.37 -7.06
C ALA A 199 -0.06 11.28 -7.49
N TYR A 200 -1.17 11.10 -6.74
CA TYR A 200 -2.23 10.17 -7.14
C TYR A 200 -3.00 10.67 -8.35
N GLY A 201 -3.57 11.88 -8.26
CA GLY A 201 -4.45 12.38 -9.32
C GLY A 201 -3.75 12.58 -10.65
N THR A 202 -2.54 13.15 -10.65
CA THR A 202 -1.76 13.38 -11.87
C THR A 202 -1.23 12.08 -12.48
N GLY A 203 -0.74 11.14 -11.64
CA GLY A 203 -0.22 9.85 -12.10
C GLY A 203 -1.30 9.01 -12.77
N LEU A 204 -2.45 8.84 -12.11
CA LEU A 204 -3.56 8.06 -12.68
C LEU A 204 -4.19 8.74 -13.91
N ALA A 205 -4.23 10.08 -13.97
CA ALA A 205 -4.67 10.79 -15.19
C ALA A 205 -3.75 10.49 -16.37
N GLU A 206 -2.44 10.44 -16.16
CA GLU A 206 -1.46 10.11 -17.20
C GLU A 206 -1.62 8.67 -17.70
N THR A 207 -1.70 7.68 -16.79
CA THR A 207 -1.84 6.26 -17.17
C THR A 207 -3.17 5.98 -17.86
N PHE A 208 -4.28 6.56 -17.35
CA PHE A 208 -5.57 6.46 -18.01
C PHE A 208 -5.56 7.09 -19.42
N SER A 209 -5.06 8.33 -19.53
CA SER A 209 -5.02 9.05 -20.81
C SER A 209 -4.21 8.29 -21.86
N ALA A 210 -3.04 7.78 -21.47
CA ALA A 210 -2.20 6.96 -22.35
C ALA A 210 -2.91 5.67 -22.82
N ALA A 211 -3.61 4.99 -21.90
CA ALA A 211 -4.35 3.77 -22.20
C ALA A 211 -5.55 4.06 -23.13
N TRP A 212 -6.31 5.13 -22.87
CA TRP A 212 -7.44 5.53 -23.68
C TRP A 212 -7.04 5.89 -25.13
N GLU A 213 -5.95 6.67 -25.28
CA GLU A 213 -5.38 6.99 -26.59
C GLU A 213 -4.84 5.72 -27.28
N GLY A 214 -4.26 4.79 -26.55
CA GLY A 214 -3.84 3.48 -27.04
C GLY A 214 -4.96 2.64 -27.63
N LEU A 215 -6.19 2.77 -27.13
CA LEU A 215 -7.41 2.15 -27.65
C LEU A 215 -8.00 2.90 -28.86
N GLY A 216 -7.44 4.05 -29.25
CA GLY A 216 -7.89 4.89 -30.38
C GLY A 216 -8.87 5.98 -29.99
N GLY A 217 -9.08 6.21 -28.70
CA GLY A 217 -9.81 7.35 -28.16
C GLY A 217 -9.01 8.65 -28.25
N SER A 218 -9.61 9.73 -27.75
CA SER A 218 -8.95 11.04 -27.63
C SER A 218 -9.27 11.67 -26.28
N ILE A 219 -8.29 12.36 -25.70
CA ILE A 219 -8.51 13.24 -24.56
C ILE A 219 -8.90 14.62 -25.08
N GLY A 220 -10.02 15.17 -24.57
CA GLY A 220 -10.48 16.52 -24.85
C GLY A 220 -9.82 17.53 -23.92
N GLU A 221 -10.53 17.89 -22.86
CA GLU A 221 -9.96 18.72 -21.81
C GLU A 221 -9.35 17.83 -20.71
N GLU A 222 -8.13 18.14 -20.29
CA GLU A 222 -7.51 17.59 -19.10
C GLU A 222 -7.31 18.72 -18.10
N VAL A 223 -7.99 18.64 -16.94
CA VAL A 223 -8.05 19.70 -15.94
C VAL A 223 -7.49 19.18 -14.63
N ILE A 224 -6.26 19.57 -14.34
CA ILE A 224 -5.63 19.29 -13.05
C ILE A 224 -5.92 20.48 -12.12
N TYR A 225 -6.58 20.20 -10.98
CA TYR A 225 -7.04 21.25 -10.06
C TYR A 225 -6.44 21.11 -8.66
N ASP A 226 -6.13 22.27 -8.07
CA ASP A 226 -5.63 22.30 -6.69
C ASP A 226 -6.74 21.88 -5.71
N ILE A 227 -6.37 21.15 -4.68
CA ILE A 227 -7.30 20.59 -3.69
C ILE A 227 -7.88 21.64 -2.72
N ASP A 228 -7.20 22.77 -2.55
CA ASP A 228 -7.54 23.84 -1.61
C ASP A 228 -8.27 25.05 -2.23
N LEU A 229 -8.88 24.85 -3.40
CA LEU A 229 -9.59 25.97 -4.04
C LEU A 229 -10.84 26.39 -3.27
N PRO A 230 -11.13 27.69 -3.20
CA PRO A 230 -12.35 28.19 -2.56
C PRO A 230 -13.62 27.91 -3.37
N SER A 231 -13.51 27.60 -4.64
CA SER A 231 -14.58 27.20 -5.57
C SER A 231 -13.97 26.47 -6.75
N TYR A 232 -14.70 25.50 -7.29
CA TYR A 232 -14.34 24.70 -8.47
C TYR A 232 -15.23 25.01 -9.67
N ASP A 233 -15.94 26.12 -9.71
CA ASP A 233 -16.86 26.47 -10.79
C ASP A 233 -16.13 26.62 -12.14
N THR A 234 -14.92 27.15 -12.16
CA THR A 234 -14.10 27.30 -13.38
C THR A 234 -13.63 25.97 -13.91
N GLU A 235 -13.10 25.12 -13.03
CA GLU A 235 -12.61 23.76 -13.34
C GLU A 235 -13.77 22.88 -13.84
N ALA A 236 -14.91 22.94 -13.17
CA ALA A 236 -16.12 22.24 -13.57
C ALA A 236 -16.64 22.67 -14.96
N GLU A 237 -16.61 24.01 -15.26
CA GLU A 237 -16.94 24.50 -16.60
C GLU A 237 -15.98 23.96 -17.67
N GLN A 238 -14.69 23.84 -17.38
CA GLN A 238 -13.71 23.28 -18.30
C GLN A 238 -13.91 21.77 -18.47
N ILE A 239 -14.02 21.02 -17.38
CA ILE A 239 -14.22 19.55 -17.38
C ILE A 239 -15.48 19.19 -18.20
N THR A 240 -16.55 19.97 -18.09
CA THR A 240 -17.82 19.69 -18.80
C THR A 240 -17.93 20.37 -20.17
N SER A 241 -16.86 21.00 -20.65
CA SER A 241 -16.85 21.69 -21.95
C SER A 241 -16.71 20.73 -23.13
N GLY A 242 -16.97 21.22 -24.33
CA GLY A 242 -16.69 20.49 -25.59
C GLY A 242 -17.64 19.34 -25.91
N SER A 243 -18.56 18.96 -25.02
CA SER A 243 -19.49 17.84 -25.16
C SER A 243 -18.75 16.49 -25.36
N PRO A 244 -17.95 16.05 -24.41
CA PRO A 244 -17.25 14.76 -24.46
C PRO A 244 -18.25 13.60 -24.48
N ASP A 245 -17.83 12.43 -24.95
CA ASP A 245 -18.61 11.20 -24.88
C ASP A 245 -18.69 10.65 -23.45
N ALA A 246 -17.65 10.90 -22.64
CA ALA A 246 -17.61 10.61 -21.21
C ALA A 246 -16.66 11.57 -20.48
N THR A 247 -16.72 11.56 -19.16
CA THR A 247 -15.81 12.29 -18.26
C THR A 247 -15.18 11.31 -17.27
N VAL A 248 -13.90 11.49 -16.95
CA VAL A 248 -13.22 10.79 -15.84
C VAL A 248 -12.89 11.79 -14.76
N ILE A 249 -13.21 11.46 -13.51
CA ILE A 249 -12.88 12.26 -12.32
C ILE A 249 -12.02 11.42 -11.39
N ILE A 250 -10.82 11.92 -11.09
CA ILE A 250 -9.84 11.31 -10.19
C ILE A 250 -9.72 12.22 -8.98
N ASP A 251 -10.35 11.82 -7.87
CA ASP A 251 -10.47 12.71 -6.70
C ASP A 251 -10.61 11.90 -5.41
N PHE A 252 -10.62 12.60 -4.27
CA PHE A 252 -10.97 12.06 -2.96
C PHE A 252 -12.25 12.71 -2.44
N PRO A 253 -12.96 12.08 -1.48
CA PRO A 253 -14.31 12.51 -1.07
C PRO A 253 -14.39 13.96 -0.62
N GLU A 254 -13.44 14.43 0.20
CA GLU A 254 -13.45 15.79 0.75
C GLU A 254 -13.40 16.87 -0.35
N THR A 255 -12.61 16.64 -1.41
CA THR A 255 -12.54 17.55 -2.56
C THR A 255 -13.74 17.38 -3.47
N PHE A 256 -14.13 16.12 -3.76
CA PHE A 256 -15.29 15.83 -4.60
C PHE A 256 -16.61 16.37 -4.04
N ASN A 257 -16.75 16.46 -2.71
CA ASN A 257 -17.88 17.12 -2.05
C ASN A 257 -18.04 18.60 -2.46
N LYS A 258 -17.02 19.19 -3.06
CA LYS A 258 -17.02 20.56 -3.60
C LYS A 258 -17.07 20.55 -5.13
N VAL A 259 -16.31 19.67 -5.78
CA VAL A 259 -16.22 19.50 -7.24
C VAL A 259 -17.53 18.96 -7.81
N GLY A 260 -18.11 17.90 -7.25
CA GLY A 260 -19.35 17.28 -7.72
C GLY A 260 -20.53 18.28 -7.84
N PRO A 261 -20.87 19.03 -6.78
CA PRO A 261 -21.88 20.10 -6.89
C PRO A 261 -21.50 21.20 -7.89
N ALA A 262 -20.22 21.48 -8.12
CA ALA A 262 -19.81 22.45 -9.15
C ALA A 262 -20.07 21.90 -10.55
N LEU A 263 -19.75 20.63 -10.79
CA LEU A 263 -20.07 19.93 -12.05
C LEU A 263 -21.58 19.98 -12.34
N VAL A 264 -22.43 19.66 -11.36
CA VAL A 264 -23.89 19.74 -11.50
C VAL A 264 -24.35 21.15 -11.87
N ARG A 265 -23.78 22.20 -11.25
CA ARG A 265 -24.15 23.60 -11.53
C ARG A 265 -23.86 24.04 -12.96
N THR A 266 -22.93 23.40 -13.68
CA THR A 266 -22.67 23.72 -15.10
C THR A 266 -23.87 23.43 -15.99
N GLY A 267 -24.75 22.50 -15.60
CA GLY A 267 -25.86 22.02 -16.39
C GLY A 267 -25.49 21.16 -17.61
N ASN A 268 -24.21 20.83 -17.75
CA ASN A 268 -23.69 19.96 -18.81
C ASN A 268 -23.18 18.62 -18.26
N TYR A 269 -23.19 18.47 -16.93
CA TYR A 269 -22.75 17.26 -16.25
C TYR A 269 -23.81 16.16 -16.32
N ASP A 270 -23.37 14.93 -16.56
CA ASP A 270 -24.18 13.72 -16.51
C ASP A 270 -23.41 12.62 -15.77
N ALA A 271 -23.81 12.31 -14.53
CA ALA A 271 -23.17 11.28 -13.72
C ALA A 271 -23.17 9.90 -14.41
N SER A 272 -24.18 9.60 -15.25
CA SER A 272 -24.27 8.30 -15.94
C SER A 272 -23.24 8.12 -17.06
N THR A 273 -22.57 9.18 -17.49
CA THR A 273 -21.45 9.18 -18.43
C THR A 273 -20.15 9.64 -17.77
N THR A 274 -20.13 9.70 -16.44
CA THR A 274 -18.95 10.07 -15.67
C THR A 274 -18.40 8.83 -14.97
N PHE A 275 -17.09 8.63 -15.10
CA PHE A 275 -16.36 7.53 -14.51
C PHE A 275 -15.40 8.07 -13.42
N VAL A 276 -15.24 7.29 -12.39
CA VAL A 276 -14.45 7.65 -11.22
C VAL A 276 -13.47 6.53 -10.83
N THR A 277 -12.67 6.75 -9.83
CA THR A 277 -11.58 5.85 -9.44
C THR A 277 -11.68 5.45 -7.98
N ASP A 278 -10.79 4.59 -7.54
CA ASP A 278 -10.71 4.02 -6.18
C ASP A 278 -10.83 5.06 -5.05
N GLY A 279 -10.31 6.27 -5.27
CA GLY A 279 -10.40 7.34 -4.29
C GLY A 279 -11.82 7.79 -3.95
N LEU A 280 -12.81 7.47 -4.79
CA LEU A 280 -14.21 7.89 -4.59
C LEU A 280 -15.16 6.75 -4.19
N ILE A 281 -14.65 5.54 -3.94
CA ILE A 281 -15.50 4.39 -3.57
C ILE A 281 -15.97 4.45 -2.09
N THR A 282 -16.65 5.54 -1.74
CA THR A 282 -17.30 5.73 -0.42
C THR A 282 -18.71 6.30 -0.61
N ASP A 283 -19.45 6.53 0.49
CA ASP A 283 -20.74 7.23 0.39
C ASP A 283 -20.53 8.72 0.11
N LEU A 284 -20.95 9.19 -1.05
CA LEU A 284 -20.85 10.57 -1.52
C LEU A 284 -22.09 11.43 -1.16
N ALA A 285 -22.69 11.18 0.01
CA ALA A 285 -23.88 11.89 0.45
C ALA A 285 -23.69 13.42 0.53
N ASP A 286 -22.50 13.88 0.89
CA ASP A 286 -22.17 15.31 1.00
C ASP A 286 -22.04 15.98 -0.38
N ALA A 287 -21.60 15.25 -1.42
CA ALA A 287 -21.64 15.74 -2.80
C ALA A 287 -23.07 15.79 -3.38
N GLY A 288 -23.96 14.96 -2.86
CA GLY A 288 -25.37 14.87 -3.21
C GLY A 288 -25.70 13.94 -4.37
N GLU A 289 -26.95 13.44 -4.37
CA GLU A 289 -27.41 12.44 -5.32
C GLU A 289 -27.29 12.87 -6.80
N GLU A 290 -27.45 14.17 -7.11
CA GLU A 290 -27.31 14.67 -8.49
C GLU A 290 -25.86 14.58 -9.00
N ALA A 291 -24.88 14.60 -8.10
CA ALA A 291 -23.48 14.46 -8.44
C ALA A 291 -23.03 12.99 -8.51
N ALA A 292 -23.64 12.11 -7.71
CA ALA A 292 -23.16 10.75 -7.50
C ALA A 292 -23.94 9.68 -8.25
N ASN A 293 -25.29 9.77 -8.31
CA ASN A 293 -26.10 8.66 -8.81
C ASN A 293 -25.84 8.36 -10.29
N GLY A 294 -25.33 7.18 -10.57
CA GLY A 294 -24.97 6.73 -11.92
C GLY A 294 -23.48 6.81 -12.24
N LEU A 295 -22.65 7.35 -11.35
CA LEU A 295 -21.19 7.23 -11.47
C LEU A 295 -20.80 5.75 -11.53
N ARG A 296 -19.75 5.46 -12.30
CA ARG A 296 -19.12 4.13 -12.38
C ARG A 296 -17.61 4.25 -12.21
N GLY A 297 -16.97 3.18 -11.77
CA GLY A 297 -15.54 3.24 -11.59
C GLY A 297 -14.89 1.90 -11.36
N THR A 298 -13.60 1.96 -11.15
CA THR A 298 -12.77 0.81 -10.77
C THR A 298 -12.01 1.12 -9.49
N ALA A 299 -11.86 0.12 -8.64
CA ALA A 299 -11.05 0.22 -7.42
C ALA A 299 -10.36 -1.11 -7.14
N PRO A 300 -9.14 -1.12 -6.57
CA PRO A 300 -8.55 -2.37 -6.08
C PRO A 300 -9.50 -3.06 -5.11
N GLY A 301 -9.72 -4.35 -5.35
CA GLY A 301 -10.61 -5.22 -4.59
C GLY A 301 -9.89 -6.45 -4.04
N ALA A 302 -10.67 -7.46 -3.74
CA ALA A 302 -10.20 -8.79 -3.36
C ALA A 302 -11.06 -9.83 -4.10
N PRO A 303 -10.53 -10.99 -4.50
CA PRO A 303 -11.31 -11.98 -5.22
C PRO A 303 -12.55 -12.42 -4.42
N ASP A 304 -13.76 -12.22 -4.95
CA ASP A 304 -15.01 -12.46 -4.24
C ASP A 304 -15.23 -13.92 -3.79
N ASP A 305 -14.65 -14.89 -4.52
CA ASP A 305 -14.82 -16.33 -4.30
C ASP A 305 -13.56 -17.01 -3.74
N ALA A 306 -12.46 -16.31 -3.52
CA ALA A 306 -11.27 -16.86 -2.89
C ALA A 306 -11.52 -17.17 -1.40
N GLU A 307 -11.05 -18.33 -0.94
CA GLU A 307 -11.26 -18.79 0.43
C GLU A 307 -10.71 -17.78 1.46
N ALA A 308 -9.53 -17.20 1.20
CA ALA A 308 -8.90 -16.21 2.06
C ALA A 308 -9.72 -14.91 2.18
N SER A 309 -10.24 -14.39 1.05
CA SER A 309 -11.06 -13.18 1.02
C SER A 309 -12.41 -13.37 1.71
N VAL A 310 -13.06 -14.52 1.48
CA VAL A 310 -14.32 -14.89 2.15
C VAL A 310 -14.12 -15.04 3.66
N ALA A 311 -13.03 -15.69 4.10
CA ALA A 311 -12.70 -15.83 5.50
C ALA A 311 -12.42 -14.47 6.17
N PHE A 312 -11.73 -13.56 5.46
CA PHE A 312 -11.49 -12.20 5.95
C PHE A 312 -12.81 -11.43 6.13
N ASP A 313 -13.72 -11.52 5.19
CA ASP A 313 -15.06 -10.93 5.27
C ASP A 313 -15.81 -11.36 6.54
N GLU A 314 -15.76 -12.66 6.86
CA GLU A 314 -16.40 -13.20 8.06
C GLU A 314 -15.71 -12.73 9.34
N ALA A 315 -14.38 -12.75 9.36
CA ALA A 315 -13.57 -12.30 10.50
C ALA A 315 -13.75 -10.80 10.75
N TYR A 316 -13.71 -9.99 9.70
CA TYR A 316 -13.89 -8.54 9.78
C TYR A 316 -15.29 -8.16 10.30
N LYS A 317 -16.34 -8.83 9.82
CA LYS A 317 -17.72 -8.61 10.33
C LYS A 317 -17.88 -9.00 11.79
N ALA A 318 -17.10 -9.97 12.28
CA ALA A 318 -17.14 -10.41 13.68
C ALA A 318 -16.28 -9.55 14.61
N ALA A 319 -15.27 -8.86 14.07
CA ALA A 319 -14.37 -8.01 14.85
C ALA A 319 -15.05 -6.73 15.35
N GLU A 320 -14.61 -6.22 16.48
CA GLU A 320 -15.06 -4.92 17.02
C GLU A 320 -14.25 -3.76 16.40
N PRO A 321 -14.87 -2.59 16.16
CA PRO A 321 -16.29 -2.30 16.34
C PRO A 321 -17.16 -2.89 15.24
N THR A 322 -18.28 -3.50 15.57
CA THR A 322 -19.14 -4.21 14.62
C THR A 322 -20.01 -3.29 13.74
N ASP A 323 -20.00 -1.99 14.00
CA ASP A 323 -20.72 -0.96 13.24
C ASP A 323 -19.84 -0.23 12.19
N VAL A 324 -18.61 -0.70 11.99
CA VAL A 324 -17.73 -0.25 10.90
C VAL A 324 -17.77 -1.29 9.79
N ASP A 325 -18.33 -0.89 8.66
CA ASP A 325 -18.40 -1.71 7.45
C ASP A 325 -17.04 -1.79 6.74
N ARG A 326 -16.89 -2.79 5.88
CA ARG A 326 -15.75 -2.91 4.98
C ARG A 326 -15.70 -1.75 3.98
N LEU A 327 -14.48 -1.30 3.66
CA LEU A 327 -14.19 -0.37 2.57
C LEU A 327 -12.97 -0.86 1.79
N THR A 328 -12.81 -0.36 0.58
CA THR A 328 -11.62 -0.60 -0.23
C THR A 328 -10.34 -0.29 0.56
N PHE A 329 -9.31 -1.11 0.37
CA PHE A 329 -8.01 -1.05 1.02
C PHE A 329 -7.96 -1.52 2.49
N ASP A 330 -9.06 -1.90 3.11
CA ASP A 330 -9.02 -2.47 4.45
C ASP A 330 -8.32 -3.85 4.47
N ALA A 331 -8.59 -4.71 3.47
CA ALA A 331 -7.89 -5.98 3.30
C ALA A 331 -6.39 -5.77 3.03
N GLN A 332 -6.04 -4.85 2.14
CA GLN A 332 -4.65 -4.51 1.85
C GLN A 332 -3.93 -3.95 3.09
N ASN A 333 -4.63 -3.21 3.96
CA ASN A 333 -4.04 -2.73 5.21
C ASN A 333 -3.85 -3.85 6.25
N PHE A 334 -4.78 -4.81 6.31
CA PHE A 334 -4.60 -6.04 7.08
C PHE A 334 -3.33 -6.78 6.61
N ASP A 335 -3.19 -6.97 5.31
CA ASP A 335 -2.06 -7.66 4.70
C ASP A 335 -0.73 -6.94 4.92
N ALA A 336 -0.72 -5.61 4.86
CA ALA A 336 0.48 -4.82 5.17
C ALA A 336 0.99 -5.04 6.61
N VAL A 337 0.08 -5.17 7.58
CA VAL A 337 0.43 -5.50 8.98
C VAL A 337 0.94 -6.93 9.09
N VAL A 338 0.30 -7.89 8.42
CA VAL A 338 0.72 -9.29 8.43
C VAL A 338 2.09 -9.47 7.77
N LEU A 339 2.34 -8.81 6.63
CA LEU A 339 3.63 -8.85 5.94
C LEU A 339 4.77 -8.28 6.79
N CYS A 340 4.55 -7.17 7.51
CA CYS A 340 5.51 -6.65 8.47
C CYS A 340 5.92 -7.72 9.50
N TYR A 341 4.96 -8.50 10.00
CA TYR A 341 5.22 -9.55 10.96
C TYR A 341 5.92 -10.76 10.34
N LEU A 342 5.43 -11.26 9.21
CA LEU A 342 6.02 -12.44 8.54
C LEU A 342 7.46 -12.17 8.08
N ALA A 343 7.73 -10.98 7.54
CA ALA A 343 9.09 -10.58 7.17
C ALA A 343 10.04 -10.53 8.39
N ALA A 344 9.56 -10.07 9.55
CA ALA A 344 10.33 -10.10 10.79
C ALA A 344 10.60 -11.55 11.27
N VAL A 345 9.64 -12.47 11.09
CA VAL A 345 9.81 -13.90 11.40
C VAL A 345 10.84 -14.53 10.45
N ALA A 346 10.74 -14.25 9.14
CA ALA A 346 11.70 -14.72 8.13
C ALA A 346 13.12 -14.23 8.43
N ALA A 347 13.26 -12.94 8.73
CA ALA A 347 14.53 -12.33 9.14
C ALA A 347 15.07 -12.89 10.48
N GLY A 348 14.21 -13.42 11.35
CA GLY A 348 14.56 -13.75 12.74
C GLY A 348 15.04 -12.52 13.53
N SER A 349 14.55 -11.33 13.17
CA SER A 349 15.00 -10.03 13.64
C SER A 349 13.86 -9.03 13.71
N SER A 350 13.97 -8.04 14.61
CA SER A 350 13.09 -6.87 14.64
C SER A 350 13.78 -5.58 14.17
N GLU A 351 14.95 -5.70 13.52
CA GLU A 351 15.62 -4.55 12.91
C GLU A 351 15.01 -4.26 11.54
N GLY A 352 14.69 -2.99 11.26
CA GLY A 352 13.95 -2.63 10.04
C GLY A 352 14.68 -3.01 8.74
N ALA A 353 16.00 -2.87 8.69
CA ALA A 353 16.80 -3.27 7.52
C ALA A 353 16.69 -4.78 7.22
N ASP A 354 16.71 -5.62 8.27
CA ASP A 354 16.56 -7.08 8.11
C ASP A 354 15.14 -7.43 7.64
N ILE A 355 14.12 -6.70 8.12
CA ILE A 355 12.72 -6.87 7.72
C ILE A 355 12.54 -6.47 6.24
N ALA A 356 13.13 -5.36 5.81
CA ALA A 356 13.05 -4.91 4.42
C ALA A 356 13.65 -5.94 3.44
N GLU A 357 14.82 -6.53 3.79
CA GLU A 357 15.46 -7.56 2.98
C GLU A 357 14.61 -8.85 2.90
N ALA A 358 13.90 -9.19 3.99
CA ALA A 358 13.10 -10.41 4.08
C ALA A 358 11.68 -10.30 3.49
N LEU A 359 11.24 -9.10 3.05
CA LEU A 359 9.90 -8.94 2.46
C LEU A 359 9.71 -9.81 1.20
N GLN A 360 10.74 -9.94 0.39
CA GLN A 360 10.72 -10.80 -0.80
C GLN A 360 10.60 -12.29 -0.44
N ASP A 361 11.21 -12.73 0.66
CA ASP A 361 11.20 -14.15 1.08
C ASP A 361 9.81 -14.61 1.55
N VAL A 362 8.90 -13.68 1.84
CA VAL A 362 7.54 -13.96 2.31
C VAL A 362 6.46 -13.66 1.27
N SER A 363 6.83 -13.07 0.14
CA SER A 363 5.90 -12.60 -0.90
C SER A 363 6.30 -13.04 -2.31
N ALA A 364 7.21 -14.00 -2.44
CA ALA A 364 7.67 -14.48 -3.75
C ALA A 364 6.98 -15.80 -4.13
N PRO A 365 6.55 -15.96 -5.41
CA PRO A 365 5.80 -17.14 -5.86
C PRO A 365 6.61 -18.45 -5.88
N GLU A 366 7.89 -18.42 -5.53
CA GLU A 366 8.75 -19.61 -5.42
C GLU A 366 8.58 -20.36 -4.10
N GLY A 367 7.99 -19.72 -3.06
CA GLY A 367 7.72 -20.32 -1.75
C GLY A 367 6.54 -21.30 -1.75
N ASP A 368 6.35 -21.97 -0.62
CA ASP A 368 5.11 -22.72 -0.39
C ASP A 368 3.99 -21.74 0.00
N GLU A 369 2.82 -21.88 -0.65
CA GLU A 369 1.67 -20.98 -0.44
C GLU A 369 1.04 -21.16 0.94
N TYR A 370 0.86 -20.05 1.65
CA TYR A 370 0.13 -19.95 2.92
C TYR A 370 -0.83 -18.77 2.90
N THR A 371 -2.07 -19.02 3.23
CA THR A 371 -3.06 -17.96 3.42
C THR A 371 -2.92 -17.31 4.80
N TRP A 372 -3.47 -16.12 4.97
CA TRP A 372 -3.49 -15.46 6.28
C TRP A 372 -4.21 -16.31 7.37
N ALA A 373 -5.13 -17.20 6.99
CA ALA A 373 -5.79 -18.13 7.92
C ALA A 373 -4.87 -19.30 8.36
N GLU A 374 -3.72 -19.45 7.71
CA GLU A 374 -2.73 -20.49 7.97
C GLU A 374 -1.45 -19.95 8.62
N LEU A 375 -1.52 -18.74 9.20
CA LEU A 375 -0.39 -18.07 9.86
C LEU A 375 0.40 -18.97 10.84
N PRO A 376 -0.22 -19.87 11.65
CA PRO A 376 0.57 -20.76 12.50
C PRO A 376 1.52 -21.67 11.72
N ALA A 377 1.09 -22.17 10.57
CA ALA A 377 1.91 -23.02 9.71
C ALA A 377 2.98 -22.21 8.93
N ALA A 378 2.64 -21.01 8.50
CA ALA A 378 3.59 -20.07 7.89
C ALA A 378 4.72 -19.70 8.86
N ILE A 379 4.39 -19.41 10.14
CA ILE A 379 5.38 -19.16 11.20
C ILE A 379 6.31 -20.37 11.38
N GLU A 380 5.75 -21.58 11.42
CA GLU A 380 6.56 -22.81 11.57
C GLU A 380 7.50 -23.02 10.37
N ALA A 381 7.02 -22.77 9.14
CA ALA A 381 7.83 -22.87 7.92
C ALA A 381 8.99 -21.88 7.94
N LEU A 382 8.72 -20.61 8.21
CA LEU A 382 9.75 -19.56 8.30
C LEU A 382 10.78 -19.84 9.39
N GLN A 383 10.38 -20.33 10.56
CA GLN A 383 11.31 -20.73 11.62
C GLN A 383 12.21 -21.92 11.23
N ASN A 384 11.74 -22.77 10.31
CA ASN A 384 12.54 -23.86 9.75
C ASN A 384 13.51 -23.36 8.65
N GLY A 385 13.38 -22.12 8.20
CA GLY A 385 14.15 -21.51 7.11
C GLY A 385 13.63 -21.88 5.74
N ASP A 386 12.34 -22.18 5.63
CA ASP A 386 11.64 -22.39 4.37
C ASP A 386 11.07 -21.04 3.87
N ASP A 387 11.13 -20.77 2.57
CA ASP A 387 10.50 -19.62 1.94
C ASP A 387 9.00 -19.86 1.81
N ILE A 388 8.20 -18.82 1.95
CA ILE A 388 6.75 -18.86 1.80
C ILE A 388 6.25 -17.91 0.72
N ASP A 389 5.07 -18.23 0.20
CA ASP A 389 4.29 -17.38 -0.69
C ASP A 389 3.00 -16.97 0.04
N TYR A 390 2.92 -15.71 0.47
CA TYR A 390 1.81 -15.23 1.28
C TYR A 390 0.61 -14.83 0.43
N THR A 391 -0.50 -15.54 0.62
CA THR A 391 -1.82 -15.15 0.08
C THR A 391 -2.62 -14.42 1.15
N GLY A 392 -2.80 -13.12 0.95
CA GLY A 392 -3.46 -12.23 1.88
C GLY A 392 -4.98 -12.23 1.82
N ALA A 393 -5.57 -11.34 2.61
CA ALA A 393 -7.00 -11.04 2.58
C ALA A 393 -7.44 -10.39 1.26
N ALA A 394 -6.54 -9.61 0.64
CA ALA A 394 -6.73 -8.99 -0.67
C ALA A 394 -6.40 -9.92 -1.85
N GLY A 395 -5.94 -11.15 -1.60
CA GLY A 395 -5.48 -12.11 -2.59
C GLY A 395 -3.97 -12.35 -2.53
N PRO A 396 -3.37 -12.97 -3.56
CA PRO A 396 -1.92 -13.15 -3.65
C PRO A 396 -1.19 -11.81 -3.60
N ILE A 397 -0.10 -11.74 -2.84
CA ILE A 397 0.72 -10.53 -2.73
C ILE A 397 2.14 -10.89 -3.15
N ASP A 398 2.35 -10.93 -4.47
CA ASP A 398 3.66 -11.11 -5.07
C ASP A 398 4.29 -9.75 -5.29
N LEU A 399 5.32 -9.42 -4.51
CA LEU A 399 6.06 -8.17 -4.68
C LEU A 399 7.20 -8.35 -5.68
N ASP A 400 7.37 -7.37 -6.57
CA ASP A 400 8.52 -7.33 -7.48
C ASP A 400 9.73 -6.62 -6.84
N ASP A 401 10.82 -6.50 -7.61
CA ASP A 401 12.06 -5.83 -7.16
C ASP A 401 11.85 -4.35 -6.76
N ALA A 402 10.76 -3.73 -7.18
CA ALA A 402 10.38 -2.36 -6.81
C ALA A 402 9.43 -2.30 -5.60
N GLY A 403 9.10 -3.43 -4.98
CA GLY A 403 8.14 -3.51 -3.88
C GLY A 403 6.67 -3.36 -4.32
N ASP A 404 6.39 -3.52 -5.61
CA ASP A 404 5.06 -3.39 -6.18
C ASP A 404 4.36 -4.74 -6.28
N ALA A 405 3.05 -4.78 -5.98
CA ALA A 405 2.22 -5.94 -6.25
C ALA A 405 2.14 -6.21 -7.77
N THR A 406 2.45 -7.44 -8.19
CA THR A 406 2.51 -7.84 -9.61
C THR A 406 1.18 -8.26 -10.20
N ALA A 407 0.16 -8.45 -9.38
CA ALA A 407 -1.19 -8.83 -9.77
C ALA A 407 -2.22 -8.22 -8.79
N GLY A 408 -3.48 -8.28 -9.15
CA GLY A 408 -4.57 -7.84 -8.29
C GLY A 408 -5.93 -8.01 -8.96
N VAL A 409 -6.96 -7.70 -8.19
CA VAL A 409 -8.34 -7.66 -8.66
C VAL A 409 -8.83 -6.21 -8.57
N TYR A 410 -9.59 -5.79 -9.58
CA TYR A 410 -10.29 -4.52 -9.56
C TYR A 410 -11.79 -4.76 -9.54
N ASP A 411 -12.45 -4.22 -8.53
CA ASP A 411 -13.90 -4.07 -8.52
C ASP A 411 -14.33 -3.07 -9.57
N VAL A 412 -15.37 -3.44 -10.31
CA VAL A 412 -16.18 -2.50 -11.10
C VAL A 412 -17.38 -2.15 -10.28
N TYR A 413 -17.59 -0.87 -10.03
CA TYR A 413 -18.70 -0.40 -9.20
C TYR A 413 -19.57 0.67 -9.86
N GLU A 414 -20.80 0.80 -9.39
CA GLU A 414 -21.79 1.80 -9.82
C GLU A 414 -22.44 2.44 -8.61
N PHE A 415 -22.62 3.76 -8.65
CA PHE A 415 -23.36 4.47 -7.60
C PHE A 415 -24.87 4.37 -7.78
N LYS A 416 -25.55 3.93 -6.73
CA LYS A 416 -27.01 3.97 -6.61
C LYS A 416 -27.41 4.93 -5.51
N GLY A 417 -27.94 6.10 -5.91
CA GLY A 417 -28.00 7.25 -5.02
C GLY A 417 -26.59 7.77 -4.76
N THR A 418 -26.16 7.76 -3.51
CA THR A 418 -24.81 8.24 -3.10
C THR A 418 -23.88 7.11 -2.69
N ALA A 419 -24.34 5.87 -2.63
CA ALA A 419 -23.57 4.72 -2.21
C ALA A 419 -23.08 3.90 -3.41
N PRO A 420 -21.81 3.45 -3.41
CA PRO A 420 -21.28 2.55 -4.43
C PRO A 420 -21.76 1.11 -4.20
N GLU A 421 -22.00 0.37 -5.27
CA GLU A 421 -22.26 -1.07 -5.25
C GLU A 421 -21.34 -1.75 -6.27
N THR A 422 -20.59 -2.78 -5.87
CA THR A 422 -19.79 -3.61 -6.79
C THR A 422 -20.73 -4.35 -7.75
N VAL A 423 -20.44 -4.27 -9.05
CA VAL A 423 -21.24 -4.87 -10.13
C VAL A 423 -20.45 -5.86 -10.98
N GLY A 424 -19.16 -5.98 -10.76
CA GLY A 424 -18.26 -6.92 -11.43
C GLY A 424 -16.83 -6.80 -10.94
N GLU A 425 -15.98 -7.71 -11.43
CA GLU A 425 -14.56 -7.78 -11.11
C GLU A 425 -13.72 -7.94 -12.38
N VAL A 426 -12.48 -7.47 -12.34
CA VAL A 426 -11.47 -7.64 -13.39
C VAL A 426 -10.15 -8.04 -12.75
N GLU A 427 -9.65 -9.23 -13.09
CA GLU A 427 -8.30 -9.66 -12.72
C GLU A 427 -7.25 -8.97 -13.60
N VAL A 428 -6.16 -8.53 -13.00
CA VAL A 428 -5.03 -7.91 -13.69
C VAL A 428 -3.73 -8.54 -13.22
N ALA A 429 -2.75 -8.59 -14.12
CA ALA A 429 -1.41 -9.08 -13.80
C ALA A 429 -0.37 -8.37 -14.67
N ALA A 430 0.85 -8.26 -14.18
CA ALA A 430 1.96 -7.70 -14.92
C ALA A 430 2.22 -8.51 -16.21
N PRO A 431 2.62 -7.90 -17.32
CA PRO A 431 2.93 -8.61 -18.54
C PRO A 431 4.09 -9.59 -18.34
N GLY A 432 3.77 -10.89 -18.28
CA GLY A 432 4.77 -11.97 -18.17
C GLY A 432 4.93 -12.57 -16.77
N SER A 433 4.08 -12.19 -15.82
CA SER A 433 3.93 -12.87 -14.52
C SER A 433 3.25 -14.23 -14.66
#